data_66a7a43167d93590c471dbeebbb6edfb
#
_entry.id   66a7a43167d93590c471dbeebbb6edfb
#
_cell.length_a   1.000
_cell.length_b   1.000
_cell.length_c   1.000
_cell.angle_alpha   90.00
_cell.angle_beta   90.00
_cell.angle_gamma   90.00
#
_symmetry.space_group_name_H-M   'P 1'
#
loop_
_entity.id
_entity.type
_entity.pdbx_description
1 polymer ?
#
loop_
_entity_poly.entity_id
_entity_poly.type
_entity_poly.pdbx_seq_one_letter_code
_entity_poly.pdbx_strand_id
1 'polypeptide(L)'
;MSNQNNQVMATKDFFSKPIVQQKLIELLGKNAQSFATSVLQVVNSNDMLKNADPQTVFSAACMAATLNLPINNNLGFAYIVPFRNNKANRTEAQFQLGYKGFIQLAQRSGQFKRINACATYSDDTEQTVYERLTSLLPKKPTGQITGYIAYFQLLNGYEAHLAMSIEELNAHSQKYSQTAKKGFGVWKDNFDAMAQKTVIKLLLSKQAPLSIDTPLATAVQADQAVIHDVDGEQVFIYEDNQRPQQAIEMNLDNDENLLNTVISQIQNGTLDKGTILSGQGGYTFNETTRQKLVVA
;
A
#
# COMPACT_ATOMS: atom_id res chain seq x y z
N MET A 1 -19.49 -35.13 -7.33
CA MET A 1 -18.57 -34.03 -7.53
C MET A 1 -19.40 -32.75 -7.60
N SER A 2 -19.58 -32.10 -6.47
CA SER A 2 -20.41 -30.90 -6.36
C SER A 2 -19.55 -29.67 -6.73
N ASN A 3 -19.82 -29.10 -7.91
CA ASN A 3 -19.37 -27.77 -8.25
C ASN A 3 -19.99 -26.78 -7.26
N GLN A 4 -19.26 -26.40 -6.22
CA GLN A 4 -19.58 -25.20 -5.46
C GLN A 4 -19.26 -24.01 -6.37
N ASN A 5 -20.29 -23.52 -7.06
CA ASN A 5 -20.31 -22.17 -7.64
C ASN A 5 -20.19 -21.19 -6.46
N ASN A 6 -18.97 -20.79 -6.11
CA ASN A 6 -18.71 -19.62 -5.25
C ASN A 6 -19.08 -18.39 -6.08
N GLN A 7 -20.38 -18.09 -6.18
CA GLN A 7 -20.83 -16.82 -6.71
C GLN A 7 -20.40 -15.75 -5.72
N VAL A 8 -19.46 -14.92 -6.13
CA VAL A 8 -19.02 -13.76 -5.35
C VAL A 8 -20.26 -12.89 -5.12
N MET A 9 -20.62 -12.67 -3.85
CA MET A 9 -21.74 -11.79 -3.48
C MET A 9 -21.53 -10.42 -4.11
N ALA A 10 -22.56 -9.83 -4.71
CA ALA A 10 -22.44 -8.48 -5.27
C ALA A 10 -22.09 -7.48 -4.15
N THR A 11 -21.18 -6.56 -4.42
CA THR A 11 -20.75 -5.54 -3.45
C THR A 11 -21.94 -4.75 -2.91
N LYS A 12 -22.94 -4.47 -3.75
CA LYS A 12 -24.19 -3.81 -3.32
C LYS A 12 -24.90 -4.56 -2.23
N ASP A 13 -25.04 -5.89 -2.37
CA ASP A 13 -25.75 -6.74 -1.39
C ASP A 13 -24.95 -6.83 -0.09
N PHE A 14 -23.62 -6.85 -0.19
CA PHE A 14 -22.74 -6.80 0.98
C PHE A 14 -22.92 -5.49 1.75
N PHE A 15 -22.91 -4.35 1.07
CA PHE A 15 -23.10 -3.04 1.68
C PHE A 15 -24.53 -2.84 2.25
N SER A 16 -25.51 -3.64 1.84
CA SER A 16 -26.89 -3.63 2.37
C SER A 16 -27.04 -4.43 3.67
N LYS A 17 -26.03 -5.18 4.09
CA LYS A 17 -26.09 -5.96 5.34
C LYS A 17 -26.20 -5.03 6.55
N PRO A 18 -27.07 -5.33 7.54
CA PRO A 18 -27.27 -4.48 8.73
C PRO A 18 -25.97 -4.18 9.48
N ILE A 19 -25.11 -5.19 9.65
CA ILE A 19 -23.85 -5.04 10.36
C ILE A 19 -22.87 -4.09 9.62
N VAL A 20 -22.87 -4.11 8.28
CA VAL A 20 -22.03 -3.23 7.43
C VAL A 20 -22.56 -1.79 7.52
N GLN A 21 -23.86 -1.61 7.43
CA GLN A 21 -24.51 -0.31 7.58
C GLN A 21 -24.26 0.29 8.96
N GLN A 22 -24.39 -0.53 10.01
CA GLN A 22 -24.09 -0.09 11.38
C GLN A 22 -22.65 0.38 11.52
N LYS A 23 -21.67 -0.37 11.00
CA LYS A 23 -20.26 0.02 11.04
C LYS A 23 -20.00 1.34 10.31
N LEU A 24 -20.64 1.58 9.17
CA LEU A 24 -20.56 2.88 8.48
C LEU A 24 -21.18 4.02 9.27
N ILE A 25 -22.31 3.77 9.94
CA ILE A 25 -22.97 4.76 10.79
C ILE A 25 -22.11 5.10 12.01
N GLU A 26 -21.45 4.14 12.62
CA GLU A 26 -20.50 4.34 13.73
C GLU A 26 -19.33 5.22 13.32
N LEU A 27 -18.78 5.02 12.09
CA LEU A 27 -17.64 5.78 11.58
C LEU A 27 -18.02 7.19 11.07
N LEU A 28 -19.17 7.35 10.44
CA LEU A 28 -19.50 8.52 9.63
C LEU A 28 -20.80 9.23 10.08
N GLY A 29 -21.54 8.65 11.02
CA GLY A 29 -22.81 9.18 11.48
C GLY A 29 -23.78 9.44 10.33
N LYS A 30 -24.30 10.66 10.24
CA LYS A 30 -25.25 11.08 9.19
C LYS A 30 -24.69 11.02 7.76
N ASN A 31 -23.40 10.95 7.59
CA ASN A 31 -22.74 10.90 6.27
C ASN A 31 -22.62 9.47 5.71
N ALA A 32 -22.94 8.43 6.49
CA ALA A 32 -22.77 7.02 6.13
C ALA A 32 -23.44 6.66 4.80
N GLN A 33 -24.69 7.08 4.60
CA GLN A 33 -25.47 6.74 3.39
C GLN A 33 -24.88 7.40 2.13
N SER A 34 -24.50 8.66 2.19
CA SER A 34 -23.90 9.37 1.06
C SER A 34 -22.51 8.81 0.72
N PHE A 35 -21.75 8.42 1.74
CA PHE A 35 -20.46 7.79 1.56
C PHE A 35 -20.58 6.40 0.90
N ALA A 36 -21.48 5.55 1.41
CA ALA A 36 -21.78 4.24 0.80
C ALA A 36 -22.19 4.37 -0.66
N THR A 37 -23.02 5.36 -0.99
CA THR A 37 -23.43 5.65 -2.37
C THR A 37 -22.22 6.01 -3.24
N SER A 38 -21.31 6.84 -2.74
CA SER A 38 -20.08 7.22 -3.46
C SER A 38 -19.18 6.02 -3.72
N VAL A 39 -19.01 5.13 -2.73
CA VAL A 39 -18.25 3.88 -2.88
C VAL A 39 -18.87 2.99 -3.96
N LEU A 40 -20.20 2.79 -3.90
CA LEU A 40 -20.90 1.97 -4.90
C LEU A 40 -20.84 2.57 -6.31
N GLN A 41 -20.83 3.89 -6.46
CA GLN A 41 -20.60 4.55 -7.76
C GLN A 41 -19.21 4.23 -8.30
N VAL A 42 -18.16 4.30 -7.47
CA VAL A 42 -16.79 3.94 -7.87
C VAL A 42 -16.71 2.47 -8.26
N VAL A 43 -17.30 1.57 -7.47
CA VAL A 43 -17.35 0.13 -7.80
C VAL A 43 -18.06 -0.10 -9.12
N ASN A 44 -19.22 0.53 -9.34
CA ASN A 44 -20.00 0.35 -10.55
C ASN A 44 -19.35 0.94 -11.81
N SER A 45 -18.40 1.86 -11.67
CA SER A 45 -17.65 2.44 -12.79
C SER A 45 -16.46 1.58 -13.24
N ASN A 46 -16.14 0.47 -12.52
CA ASN A 46 -14.98 -0.36 -12.82
C ASN A 46 -15.34 -1.86 -12.74
N ASP A 47 -15.27 -2.54 -13.87
CA ASP A 47 -15.66 -3.96 -13.96
C ASP A 47 -14.80 -4.89 -13.10
N MET A 48 -13.52 -4.58 -12.88
CA MET A 48 -12.68 -5.35 -11.97
C MET A 48 -13.12 -5.17 -10.51
N LEU A 49 -13.55 -3.96 -10.12
CA LEU A 49 -14.07 -3.71 -8.76
C LEU A 49 -15.43 -4.35 -8.53
N LYS A 50 -16.29 -4.45 -9.55
CA LYS A 50 -17.57 -5.19 -9.44
C LYS A 50 -17.35 -6.65 -9.06
N ASN A 51 -16.23 -7.23 -9.52
CA ASN A 51 -15.87 -8.63 -9.30
C ASN A 51 -14.86 -8.80 -8.16
N ALA A 52 -14.51 -7.72 -7.44
CA ALA A 52 -13.62 -7.79 -6.30
C ALA A 52 -14.34 -8.38 -5.08
N ASP A 53 -13.55 -8.96 -4.17
CA ASP A 53 -14.05 -9.40 -2.87
C ASP A 53 -14.68 -8.20 -2.12
N PRO A 54 -16.00 -8.24 -1.85
CA PRO A 54 -16.71 -7.12 -1.23
C PRO A 54 -16.17 -6.73 0.14
N GLN A 55 -15.59 -7.67 0.88
CA GLN A 55 -14.98 -7.41 2.17
C GLN A 55 -13.77 -6.48 2.02
N THR A 56 -12.92 -6.72 1.01
CA THR A 56 -11.75 -5.85 0.77
C THR A 56 -12.14 -4.46 0.29
N VAL A 57 -13.22 -4.36 -0.51
CA VAL A 57 -13.80 -3.06 -0.91
C VAL A 57 -14.30 -2.30 0.32
N PHE A 58 -15.00 -2.99 1.22
CA PHE A 58 -15.51 -2.39 2.45
C PHE A 58 -14.37 -1.94 3.38
N SER A 59 -13.35 -2.77 3.57
CA SER A 59 -12.18 -2.42 4.39
C SER A 59 -11.44 -1.20 3.84
N ALA A 60 -11.24 -1.13 2.52
CA ALA A 60 -10.65 0.05 1.86
C ALA A 60 -11.53 1.30 2.04
N ALA A 61 -12.85 1.15 1.96
CA ALA A 61 -13.80 2.24 2.21
C ALA A 61 -13.76 2.71 3.68
N CYS A 62 -13.72 1.78 4.64
CA CYS A 62 -13.58 2.10 6.07
C CYS A 62 -12.29 2.86 6.36
N MET A 63 -11.17 2.49 5.73
CA MET A 63 -9.91 3.22 5.87
C MET A 63 -10.05 4.67 5.40
N ALA A 64 -10.65 4.90 4.23
CA ALA A 64 -10.90 6.26 3.74
C ALA A 64 -11.81 7.04 4.70
N ALA A 65 -12.85 6.39 5.26
CA ALA A 65 -13.76 6.98 6.23
C ALA A 65 -13.02 7.39 7.53
N THR A 66 -12.19 6.50 8.08
CA THR A 66 -11.37 6.76 9.27
C THR A 66 -10.43 7.96 9.06
N LEU A 67 -9.86 8.08 7.87
CA LEU A 67 -9.02 9.22 7.49
C LEU A 67 -9.83 10.48 7.13
N ASN A 68 -11.15 10.37 7.14
CA ASN A 68 -12.07 11.43 6.69
C ASN A 68 -11.70 11.96 5.29
N LEU A 69 -11.46 11.05 4.36
CA LEU A 69 -11.14 11.34 2.96
C LEU A 69 -12.27 10.85 2.06
N PRO A 70 -12.78 11.71 1.14
CA PRO A 70 -13.80 11.29 0.20
C PRO A 70 -13.22 10.33 -0.85
N ILE A 71 -13.97 9.28 -1.16
CA ILE A 71 -13.68 8.38 -2.28
C ILE A 71 -14.37 8.93 -3.52
N ASN A 72 -13.58 9.69 -4.28
CA ASN A 72 -14.02 10.25 -5.56
C ASN A 72 -12.79 10.41 -6.46
N ASN A 73 -12.79 9.69 -7.58
CA ASN A 73 -11.64 9.66 -8.50
C ASN A 73 -11.28 11.06 -9.05
N ASN A 74 -12.26 11.96 -9.17
CA ASN A 74 -12.03 13.32 -9.67
C ASN A 74 -11.38 14.24 -8.63
N LEU A 75 -11.57 13.97 -7.34
CA LEU A 75 -10.99 14.78 -6.28
C LEU A 75 -9.52 14.42 -6.01
N GLY A 76 -9.14 13.17 -6.19
CA GLY A 76 -7.76 12.73 -6.09
C GLY A 76 -7.23 12.58 -4.66
N PHE A 77 -8.09 12.42 -3.65
CA PHE A 77 -7.66 12.22 -2.26
C PHE A 77 -7.43 10.77 -1.92
N ALA A 78 -8.40 9.91 -2.18
CA ALA A 78 -8.34 8.49 -1.91
C ALA A 78 -9.02 7.69 -3.02
N TYR A 79 -8.53 6.49 -3.26
CA TYR A 79 -9.00 5.59 -4.29
C TYR A 79 -9.21 4.18 -3.74
N ILE A 80 -10.16 3.47 -4.32
CA ILE A 80 -10.29 2.02 -4.20
C ILE A 80 -9.84 1.45 -5.55
N VAL A 81 -8.76 0.67 -5.54
CA VAL A 81 -8.12 0.17 -6.75
C VAL A 81 -8.23 -1.35 -6.81
N PRO A 82 -8.70 -1.93 -7.93
CA PRO A 82 -8.77 -3.38 -8.05
C PRO A 82 -7.36 -3.98 -8.16
N PHE A 83 -7.18 -5.10 -7.48
CA PHE A 83 -5.94 -5.86 -7.49
C PHE A 83 -6.21 -7.34 -7.74
N ARG A 84 -5.51 -7.95 -8.71
CA ARG A 84 -5.62 -9.39 -8.95
C ARG A 84 -4.64 -10.14 -8.06
N ASN A 85 -5.15 -10.79 -7.03
CA ASN A 85 -4.40 -11.71 -6.20
C ASN A 85 -4.30 -13.06 -6.89
N ASN A 86 -3.15 -13.34 -7.51
CA ASN A 86 -2.95 -14.58 -8.26
C ASN A 86 -2.84 -15.80 -7.34
N LYS A 87 -2.33 -15.64 -6.11
CA LYS A 87 -2.20 -16.73 -5.13
C LYS A 87 -3.57 -17.17 -4.63
N ALA A 88 -4.43 -16.20 -4.28
CA ALA A 88 -5.80 -16.48 -3.84
C ALA A 88 -6.77 -16.68 -5.01
N ASN A 89 -6.32 -16.55 -6.26
CA ASN A 89 -7.12 -16.63 -7.49
C ASN A 89 -8.40 -15.77 -7.46
N ARG A 90 -8.35 -14.59 -6.84
CA ARG A 90 -9.47 -13.65 -6.74
C ARG A 90 -9.04 -12.22 -7.00
N THR A 91 -10.02 -11.37 -7.31
CA THR A 91 -9.80 -9.92 -7.36
C THR A 91 -10.11 -9.33 -5.98
N GLU A 92 -9.23 -8.49 -5.49
CA GLU A 92 -9.33 -7.79 -4.22
C GLU A 92 -9.28 -6.29 -4.47
N ALA A 93 -9.60 -5.50 -3.46
CA ALA A 93 -9.51 -4.06 -3.50
C ALA A 93 -8.41 -3.55 -2.58
N GLN A 94 -7.55 -2.67 -3.10
CA GLN A 94 -6.54 -1.96 -2.34
C GLN A 94 -7.02 -0.54 -2.02
N PHE A 95 -6.73 -0.09 -0.81
CA PHE A 95 -6.80 1.33 -0.47
C PHE A 95 -5.57 2.04 -1.04
N GLN A 96 -5.77 3.15 -1.73
CA GLN A 96 -4.67 3.99 -2.22
C GLN A 96 -4.94 5.47 -1.97
N LEU A 97 -3.94 6.18 -1.46
CA LEU A 97 -3.98 7.64 -1.40
C LEU A 97 -3.48 8.27 -2.69
N GLY A 98 -4.10 9.39 -3.06
CA GLY A 98 -3.51 10.30 -4.03
C GLY A 98 -2.53 11.27 -3.36
N TYR A 99 -1.70 11.96 -4.14
CA TYR A 99 -0.79 12.97 -3.58
C TYR A 99 -1.53 14.10 -2.84
N LYS A 100 -2.71 14.48 -3.32
CA LYS A 100 -3.60 15.44 -2.64
C LYS A 100 -4.08 14.95 -1.28
N GLY A 101 -4.28 13.63 -1.13
CA GLY A 101 -4.65 13.02 0.15
C GLY A 101 -3.52 13.15 1.19
N PHE A 102 -2.29 12.85 0.79
CA PHE A 102 -1.13 13.06 1.65
C PHE A 102 -0.96 14.51 2.08
N ILE A 103 -1.06 15.46 1.13
CA ILE A 103 -0.99 16.89 1.43
C ILE A 103 -2.09 17.31 2.41
N GLN A 104 -3.33 16.87 2.19
CA GLN A 104 -4.44 17.23 3.06
C GLN A 104 -4.28 16.69 4.48
N LEU A 105 -3.83 15.45 4.64
CA LEU A 105 -3.56 14.88 5.96
C LEU A 105 -2.41 15.61 6.67
N ALA A 106 -1.33 15.93 5.95
CA ALA A 106 -0.24 16.74 6.47
C ALA A 106 -0.74 18.13 6.94
N GLN A 107 -1.57 18.81 6.15
CA GLN A 107 -2.16 20.08 6.53
C GLN A 107 -3.06 19.96 7.77
N ARG A 108 -3.89 18.91 7.87
CA ARG A 108 -4.76 18.68 9.02
C ARG A 108 -4.01 18.39 10.31
N SER A 109 -2.80 17.83 10.23
CA SER A 109 -1.97 17.56 11.42
C SER A 109 -1.56 18.84 12.16
N GLY A 110 -1.65 20.00 11.49
CA GLY A 110 -1.23 21.29 12.05
C GLY A 110 0.28 21.44 12.27
N GLN A 111 1.09 20.49 11.83
CA GLN A 111 2.54 20.50 12.03
C GLN A 111 3.31 21.11 10.84
N PHE A 112 2.69 21.08 9.65
CA PHE A 112 3.34 21.52 8.42
C PHE A 112 3.02 22.99 8.11
N LYS A 113 4.06 23.80 8.00
CA LYS A 113 3.97 25.17 7.49
C LYS A 113 3.80 25.17 5.97
N ARG A 114 4.51 24.25 5.29
CA ARG A 114 4.45 24.03 3.84
C ARG A 114 4.66 22.55 3.51
N ILE A 115 4.01 22.08 2.48
CA ILE A 115 4.26 20.80 1.85
C ILE A 115 3.91 20.92 0.37
N ASN A 116 4.82 20.53 -0.50
CA ASN A 116 4.63 20.61 -1.94
C ASN A 116 5.47 19.55 -2.66
N ALA A 117 5.12 19.28 -3.93
CA ALA A 117 5.96 18.53 -4.85
C ALA A 117 5.84 19.13 -6.25
N CYS A 118 6.92 19.10 -7.00
CA CYS A 118 6.92 19.58 -8.38
C CYS A 118 7.93 18.78 -9.22
N ALA A 119 7.81 18.90 -10.53
CA ALA A 119 8.82 18.42 -11.46
C ALA A 119 10.09 19.28 -11.37
N THR A 120 11.25 18.67 -11.60
CA THR A 120 12.54 19.31 -11.82
C THR A 120 12.89 19.30 -13.31
N TYR A 121 13.63 20.30 -13.75
CA TYR A 121 13.90 20.53 -15.17
C TYR A 121 15.40 20.69 -15.43
N SER A 122 15.83 20.48 -16.67
CA SER A 122 17.25 20.54 -17.09
C SER A 122 17.87 21.93 -16.94
N ASP A 123 17.07 22.99 -16.88
CA ASP A 123 17.49 24.38 -16.68
C ASP A 123 17.34 24.85 -15.22
N ASP A 124 17.03 23.94 -14.29
CA ASP A 124 16.89 24.28 -12.89
C ASP A 124 18.22 24.47 -12.18
N THR A 125 18.19 25.41 -11.22
CA THR A 125 19.16 25.57 -10.14
C THR A 125 18.47 25.24 -8.81
N GLU A 126 19.24 25.04 -7.74
CA GLU A 126 18.65 24.86 -6.39
C GLU A 126 17.70 26.00 -6.04
N GLN A 127 18.09 27.24 -6.36
CA GLN A 127 17.27 28.43 -6.11
C GLN A 127 15.93 28.40 -6.88
N THR A 128 15.93 28.03 -8.17
CA THR A 128 14.69 27.99 -8.97
C THR A 128 13.75 26.87 -8.52
N VAL A 129 14.29 25.72 -8.09
CA VAL A 129 13.53 24.63 -7.50
C VAL A 129 12.93 25.07 -6.17
N TYR A 130 13.73 25.66 -5.27
CA TYR A 130 13.24 26.14 -3.98
C TYR A 130 12.14 27.21 -4.14
N GLU A 131 12.31 28.16 -5.05
CA GLU A 131 11.28 29.14 -5.36
C GLU A 131 10.01 28.48 -5.89
N ARG A 132 10.11 27.47 -6.77
CA ARG A 132 8.94 26.73 -7.28
C ARG A 132 8.15 26.04 -6.18
N LEU A 133 8.83 25.55 -5.15
CA LEU A 133 8.22 24.87 -4.00
C LEU A 133 7.63 25.83 -2.97
N THR A 134 8.14 27.05 -2.87
CA THR A 134 7.88 27.96 -1.73
C THR A 134 7.29 29.31 -2.11
N SER A 135 7.55 29.83 -3.31
CA SER A 135 7.13 31.17 -3.73
C SER A 135 5.71 31.20 -4.34
N LEU A 136 5.07 32.35 -4.24
CA LEU A 136 3.75 32.58 -4.86
C LEU A 136 3.83 32.74 -6.38
N LEU A 137 4.95 33.26 -6.87
CA LEU A 137 5.18 33.56 -8.30
C LEU A 137 6.53 32.95 -8.76
N PRO A 138 6.63 31.62 -8.85
CA PRO A 138 7.87 30.98 -9.29
C PRO A 138 8.09 31.23 -10.78
N LYS A 139 9.36 31.34 -11.17
CA LYS A 139 9.75 31.37 -12.58
C LYS A 139 9.33 30.07 -13.27
N LYS A 140 8.72 30.18 -14.46
CA LYS A 140 8.36 29.00 -15.25
C LYS A 140 9.62 28.38 -15.87
N PRO A 141 9.83 27.07 -15.74
CA PRO A 141 10.94 26.39 -16.38
C PRO A 141 10.73 26.33 -17.91
N THR A 142 11.82 26.23 -18.65
CA THR A 142 11.84 26.08 -20.12
C THR A 142 12.51 24.77 -20.55
N GLY A 143 13.19 24.09 -19.63
CA GLY A 143 13.89 22.83 -19.85
C GLY A 143 12.98 21.60 -19.92
N GLN A 144 13.60 20.45 -20.19
CA GLN A 144 12.91 19.16 -20.14
C GLN A 144 12.83 18.67 -18.69
N ILE A 145 11.79 17.90 -18.37
CA ILE A 145 11.63 17.29 -17.05
C ILE A 145 12.73 16.25 -16.83
N THR A 146 13.48 16.40 -15.76
CA THR A 146 14.59 15.50 -15.34
C THR A 146 14.23 14.63 -14.15
N GLY A 147 13.23 15.02 -13.37
CA GLY A 147 12.81 14.29 -12.18
C GLY A 147 11.67 14.99 -11.44
N TYR A 148 11.47 14.60 -10.19
CA TYR A 148 10.50 15.18 -9.28
C TYR A 148 11.09 15.31 -7.89
N ILE A 149 10.68 16.37 -7.19
CA ILE A 149 11.08 16.65 -5.83
C ILE A 149 9.86 16.93 -4.95
N ALA A 150 9.87 16.39 -3.74
CA ALA A 150 8.98 16.78 -2.67
C ALA A 150 9.74 17.55 -1.60
N TYR A 151 9.06 18.47 -0.95
CA TYR A 151 9.58 19.32 0.12
C TYR A 151 8.52 19.57 1.17
N PHE A 152 8.93 19.65 2.42
CA PHE A 152 8.10 20.21 3.46
C PHE A 152 8.92 21.07 4.43
N GLN A 153 8.22 22.01 5.09
CA GLN A 153 8.70 22.80 6.20
C GLN A 153 7.72 22.65 7.36
N LEU A 154 8.22 22.30 8.54
CA LEU A 154 7.44 22.23 9.76
C LEU A 154 7.33 23.63 10.43
N LEU A 155 6.39 23.76 11.37
CA LEU A 155 6.21 25.00 12.13
C LEU A 155 7.40 25.33 13.04
N ASN A 156 8.17 24.31 13.46
CA ASN A 156 9.41 24.50 14.24
C ASN A 156 10.62 24.90 13.41
N GLY A 157 10.45 25.08 12.09
CA GLY A 157 11.52 25.47 11.17
C GLY A 157 12.28 24.31 10.53
N TYR A 158 12.06 23.05 10.94
CA TYR A 158 12.68 21.90 10.28
C TYR A 158 12.20 21.78 8.83
N GLU A 159 13.14 21.55 7.93
CA GLU A 159 12.89 21.37 6.50
C GLU A 159 13.47 20.05 6.00
N ALA A 160 12.76 19.44 5.09
CA ALA A 160 13.22 18.22 4.44
C ALA A 160 12.77 18.15 2.98
N HIS A 161 13.54 17.47 2.16
CA HIS A 161 13.24 17.23 0.76
C HIS A 161 13.66 15.83 0.34
N LEU A 162 13.06 15.36 -0.76
CA LEU A 162 13.43 14.11 -1.43
C LEU A 162 13.21 14.28 -2.91
N ALA A 163 14.27 14.11 -3.69
CA ALA A 163 14.22 14.13 -5.15
C ALA A 163 14.44 12.72 -5.73
N MET A 164 13.82 12.46 -6.87
CA MET A 164 14.05 11.27 -7.69
C MET A 164 14.13 11.67 -9.15
N SER A 165 15.08 11.09 -9.88
CA SER A 165 15.15 11.24 -11.33
C SER A 165 14.05 10.48 -12.05
N ILE A 166 13.85 10.74 -13.35
CA ILE A 166 12.90 9.97 -14.18
C ILE A 166 13.28 8.50 -14.21
N GLU A 167 14.56 8.16 -14.27
CA GLU A 167 15.08 6.79 -14.27
C GLU A 167 14.75 6.08 -12.95
N GLU A 168 14.98 6.74 -11.81
CA GLU A 168 14.67 6.21 -10.49
C GLU A 168 13.16 5.99 -10.31
N LEU A 169 12.31 6.91 -10.79
CA LEU A 169 10.86 6.80 -10.77
C LEU A 169 10.37 5.65 -11.64
N ASN A 170 10.95 5.47 -12.83
CA ASN A 170 10.65 4.33 -13.70
C ASN A 170 11.07 3.02 -13.03
N ALA A 171 12.26 2.94 -12.46
CA ALA A 171 12.71 1.76 -11.71
C ALA A 171 11.79 1.46 -10.51
N HIS A 172 11.36 2.50 -9.78
CA HIS A 172 10.40 2.37 -8.70
C HIS A 172 9.06 1.81 -9.20
N SER A 173 8.52 2.36 -10.29
CA SER A 173 7.26 1.89 -10.88
C SER A 173 7.34 0.43 -11.31
N GLN A 174 8.43 0.04 -11.96
CA GLN A 174 8.67 -1.35 -12.39
C GLN A 174 8.83 -2.30 -11.19
N LYS A 175 9.37 -1.83 -10.08
CA LYS A 175 9.54 -2.65 -8.88
C LYS A 175 8.23 -2.89 -8.14
N TYR A 176 7.38 -1.86 -8.00
CA TYR A 176 6.25 -1.84 -7.08
C TYR A 176 4.87 -1.85 -7.73
N SER A 177 4.75 -1.79 -9.05
CA SER A 177 3.47 -1.78 -9.74
C SER A 177 3.33 -2.90 -10.76
N GLN A 178 2.36 -3.79 -10.55
CA GLN A 178 2.08 -4.87 -11.49
C GLN A 178 1.64 -4.35 -12.88
N THR A 179 0.88 -3.25 -12.92
CA THR A 179 0.42 -2.67 -14.18
C THR A 179 1.55 -1.96 -14.92
N ALA A 180 2.46 -1.28 -14.21
CA ALA A 180 3.64 -0.67 -14.82
C ALA A 180 4.56 -1.73 -15.45
N LYS A 181 4.78 -2.87 -14.77
CA LYS A 181 5.54 -4.01 -15.32
C LYS A 181 4.96 -4.53 -16.65
N LYS A 182 3.64 -4.42 -16.81
CA LYS A 182 2.92 -4.85 -18.02
C LYS A 182 2.74 -3.73 -19.05
N GLY A 183 3.28 -2.53 -18.80
CA GLY A 183 3.25 -1.39 -19.71
C GLY A 183 1.90 -0.69 -19.85
N PHE A 184 1.00 -0.81 -18.86
CA PHE A 184 -0.28 -0.10 -18.82
C PHE A 184 -0.61 0.45 -17.43
N GLY A 185 -1.74 1.16 -17.32
CA GLY A 185 -2.25 1.68 -16.05
C GLY A 185 -1.73 3.08 -15.70
N VAL A 186 -2.01 3.50 -14.47
CA VAL A 186 -1.89 4.91 -14.04
C VAL A 186 -0.47 5.47 -14.19
N TRP A 187 0.57 4.66 -14.03
CA TRP A 187 1.96 5.08 -14.27
C TRP A 187 2.22 5.47 -15.72
N LYS A 188 1.54 4.84 -16.68
CA LYS A 188 1.63 5.20 -18.10
C LYS A 188 0.74 6.39 -18.43
N ASP A 189 -0.51 6.38 -17.92
CA ASP A 189 -1.54 7.31 -18.32
C ASP A 189 -1.43 8.66 -17.60
N ASN A 190 -0.83 8.67 -16.38
CA ASN A 190 -0.70 9.86 -15.54
C ASN A 190 0.59 9.82 -14.71
N PHE A 191 1.73 9.80 -15.41
CA PHE A 191 3.06 9.70 -14.80
C PHE A 191 3.32 10.82 -13.79
N ASP A 192 2.96 12.06 -14.13
CA ASP A 192 3.17 13.24 -13.27
C ASP A 192 2.53 13.07 -11.89
N ALA A 193 1.26 12.69 -11.83
CA ALA A 193 0.58 12.47 -10.55
C ALA A 193 1.17 11.32 -9.73
N MET A 194 1.62 10.24 -10.40
CA MET A 194 2.24 9.11 -9.73
C MET A 194 3.65 9.44 -9.23
N ALA A 195 4.42 10.21 -9.99
CA ALA A 195 5.73 10.70 -9.60
C ALA A 195 5.64 11.62 -8.37
N GLN A 196 4.75 12.62 -8.41
CA GLN A 196 4.51 13.50 -7.27
C GLN A 196 4.05 12.73 -6.02
N LYS A 197 3.11 11.78 -6.19
CA LYS A 197 2.69 10.89 -5.10
C LYS A 197 3.87 10.14 -4.50
N THR A 198 4.74 9.59 -5.34
CA THR A 198 5.86 8.75 -4.90
C THR A 198 6.85 9.56 -4.07
N VAL A 199 7.29 10.73 -4.56
CA VAL A 199 8.26 11.56 -3.81
C VAL A 199 7.66 12.10 -2.51
N ILE A 200 6.38 12.49 -2.48
CA ILE A 200 5.69 12.93 -1.24
C ILE A 200 5.59 11.77 -0.25
N LYS A 201 5.11 10.61 -0.67
CA LYS A 201 4.98 9.44 0.21
C LYS A 201 6.32 9.04 0.81
N LEU A 202 7.36 8.95 0.00
CA LEU A 202 8.70 8.58 0.44
C LEU A 202 9.30 9.62 1.40
N LEU A 203 9.11 10.91 1.12
CA LEU A 203 9.56 11.97 2.00
C LEU A 203 8.86 11.90 3.35
N LEU A 204 7.53 11.82 3.36
CA LEU A 204 6.74 11.75 4.58
C LEU A 204 7.08 10.50 5.40
N SER A 205 7.20 9.34 4.76
CA SER A 205 7.50 8.09 5.45
C SER A 205 8.88 8.05 6.11
N LYS A 206 9.84 8.85 5.60
CA LYS A 206 11.21 8.85 6.10
C LYS A 206 11.50 9.97 7.10
N GLN A 207 10.86 11.13 6.95
CA GLN A 207 11.30 12.34 7.64
C GLN A 207 10.18 13.15 8.30
N ALA A 208 8.90 12.83 8.04
CA ALA A 208 7.82 13.51 8.73
C ALA A 208 7.72 13.06 10.20
N PRO A 209 7.24 13.93 11.10
CA PRO A 209 7.03 13.57 12.49
C PRO A 209 5.79 12.69 12.64
N LEU A 210 5.91 11.43 12.19
CA LEU A 210 4.84 10.44 12.28
C LEU A 210 4.77 9.93 13.72
N SER A 211 3.65 10.16 14.39
CA SER A 211 3.34 9.50 15.66
C SER A 211 2.28 8.40 15.42
N ILE A 212 2.24 7.43 16.32
CA ILE A 212 1.33 6.26 16.20
C ILE A 212 -0.14 6.71 16.10
N ASP A 213 -0.50 7.80 16.75
CA ASP A 213 -1.89 8.28 16.83
C ASP A 213 -2.28 9.26 15.70
N THR A 214 -1.40 9.52 14.73
CA THR A 214 -1.72 10.48 13.67
C THR A 214 -2.38 9.81 12.46
N PRO A 215 -3.44 10.41 11.90
CA PRO A 215 -4.04 9.93 10.65
C PRO A 215 -3.05 9.83 9.50
N LEU A 216 -2.02 10.69 9.48
CA LEU A 216 -0.97 10.66 8.47
C LEU A 216 -0.11 9.39 8.56
N ALA A 217 0.25 8.92 9.76
CA ALA A 217 0.98 7.68 9.95
C ALA A 217 0.17 6.48 9.46
N THR A 218 -1.10 6.39 9.86
CA THR A 218 -2.04 5.36 9.41
C THR A 218 -2.17 5.36 7.88
N ALA A 219 -2.28 6.54 7.27
CA ALA A 219 -2.40 6.68 5.83
C ALA A 219 -1.15 6.21 5.07
N VAL A 220 0.04 6.53 5.59
CA VAL A 220 1.32 6.06 5.01
C VAL A 220 1.41 4.54 5.07
N GLN A 221 0.96 3.92 6.16
CA GLN A 221 0.93 2.47 6.30
C GLN A 221 -0.15 1.81 5.44
N ALA A 222 -1.34 2.38 5.33
CA ALA A 222 -2.45 1.79 4.59
C ALA A 222 -2.32 1.92 3.06
N ASP A 223 -1.51 2.87 2.57
CA ASP A 223 -1.41 3.14 1.12
C ASP A 223 -0.85 1.94 0.36
N GLN A 224 -1.58 1.49 -0.64
CA GLN A 224 -1.32 0.31 -1.48
C GLN A 224 -1.50 -1.05 -0.77
N ALA A 225 -2.15 -1.08 0.37
CA ALA A 225 -2.47 -2.32 1.05
C ALA A 225 -3.86 -2.87 0.67
N VAL A 226 -3.97 -4.19 0.61
CA VAL A 226 -5.25 -4.89 0.79
C VAL A 226 -5.46 -5.04 2.30
N ILE A 227 -6.59 -4.55 2.79
CA ILE A 227 -6.87 -4.50 4.22
C ILE A 227 -7.79 -5.67 4.57
N HIS A 228 -7.31 -6.57 5.41
CA HIS A 228 -8.10 -7.64 5.98
C HIS A 228 -8.40 -7.36 7.45
N ASP A 229 -9.61 -7.72 7.89
CA ASP A 229 -9.98 -7.72 9.31
C ASP A 229 -9.79 -9.14 9.81
N VAL A 230 -8.84 -9.34 10.72
CA VAL A 230 -8.57 -10.63 11.37
C VAL A 230 -8.79 -10.42 12.86
N ASP A 231 -9.83 -11.05 13.42
CA ASP A 231 -10.19 -10.98 14.84
C ASP A 231 -10.36 -9.54 15.40
N GLY A 232 -10.83 -8.60 14.53
CA GLY A 232 -11.01 -7.19 14.90
C GLY A 232 -9.77 -6.32 14.74
N GLU A 233 -8.65 -6.88 14.32
CA GLU A 233 -7.44 -6.14 13.98
C GLU A 233 -7.31 -5.98 12.46
N GLN A 234 -6.88 -4.77 12.02
CA GLN A 234 -6.63 -4.51 10.61
C GLN A 234 -5.24 -5.01 10.23
N VAL A 235 -5.18 -5.98 9.33
CA VAL A 235 -3.93 -6.50 8.76
C VAL A 235 -3.73 -5.89 7.38
N PHE A 236 -2.59 -5.24 7.17
CA PHE A 236 -2.20 -4.63 5.90
C PHE A 236 -1.35 -5.60 5.08
N ILE A 237 -1.87 -6.05 3.94
CA ILE A 237 -1.16 -6.95 3.03
C ILE A 237 -0.75 -6.17 1.78
N TYR A 238 0.56 -6.13 1.52
CA TYR A 238 1.16 -5.45 0.36
C TYR A 238 1.59 -6.50 -0.67
N GLU A 239 0.66 -6.94 -1.47
CA GLU A 239 0.90 -7.99 -2.47
C GLU A 239 1.95 -7.60 -3.52
N ASP A 240 2.04 -6.30 -3.87
CA ASP A 240 3.05 -5.78 -4.81
C ASP A 240 4.46 -5.72 -4.20
N ASN A 241 4.54 -5.65 -2.87
CA ASN A 241 5.78 -5.53 -2.10
C ASN A 241 6.23 -6.86 -1.49
N GLN A 242 5.53 -7.95 -1.74
CA GLN A 242 6.08 -9.23 -1.40
C GLN A 242 7.38 -9.39 -2.23
N ARG A 243 8.49 -8.92 -1.62
CA ARG A 243 9.74 -9.61 -1.88
C ARG A 243 9.35 -11.09 -1.82
N PRO A 244 9.81 -11.96 -2.75
CA PRO A 244 9.97 -13.33 -2.35
C PRO A 244 10.62 -13.15 -0.98
N GLN A 245 9.95 -13.56 0.11
CA GLN A 245 10.67 -13.76 1.35
C GLN A 245 11.88 -14.53 0.85
N GLN A 246 13.05 -13.90 0.83
CA GLN A 246 14.24 -14.65 1.08
C GLN A 246 13.82 -15.31 2.37
N ALA A 247 13.41 -16.56 2.25
CA ALA A 247 13.27 -17.43 3.38
C ALA A 247 14.53 -17.11 4.16
N ILE A 248 14.40 -16.63 5.39
CA ILE A 248 15.56 -16.53 6.26
C ILE A 248 16.01 -17.97 6.24
N GLU A 249 17.03 -18.25 5.40
CA GLU A 249 17.54 -19.59 5.28
C GLU A 249 18.14 -19.89 6.65
N MET A 250 17.31 -20.47 7.49
CA MET A 250 17.70 -20.87 8.81
C MET A 250 18.59 -22.09 8.64
N ASN A 251 19.89 -21.87 8.71
CA ASN A 251 20.86 -22.94 8.57
C ASN A 251 20.89 -23.78 9.84
N LEU A 252 20.32 -24.98 9.74
CA LEU A 252 20.20 -25.91 10.85
C LEU A 252 21.57 -26.51 11.30
N ASP A 253 22.62 -26.36 10.49
CA ASP A 253 23.95 -26.85 10.82
C ASP A 253 24.67 -25.94 11.82
N ASN A 254 24.29 -24.69 11.90
CA ASN A 254 24.93 -23.65 12.69
C ASN A 254 24.24 -23.36 14.02
N ASP A 255 23.04 -23.94 14.26
CA ASP A 255 22.26 -23.73 15.48
C ASP A 255 21.62 -25.07 15.98
N GLU A 256 22.29 -25.69 16.93
CA GLU A 256 21.85 -26.97 17.50
C GLU A 256 20.50 -26.84 18.27
N ASN A 257 20.21 -25.70 18.86
CA ASN A 257 18.93 -25.47 19.54
C ASN A 257 17.81 -25.36 18.52
N LEU A 258 18.06 -24.68 17.39
CA LEU A 258 17.10 -24.58 16.29
C LEU A 258 16.85 -25.97 15.69
N LEU A 259 17.90 -26.76 15.43
CA LEU A 259 17.78 -28.13 14.94
C LEU A 259 16.91 -29.00 15.86
N ASN A 260 17.16 -28.98 17.16
CA ASN A 260 16.41 -29.75 18.17
C ASN A 260 14.93 -29.27 18.21
N THR A 261 14.69 -27.99 18.06
CA THR A 261 13.33 -27.44 18.00
C THR A 261 12.58 -27.95 16.75
N VAL A 262 13.21 -27.94 15.57
CA VAL A 262 12.64 -28.46 14.32
C VAL A 262 12.36 -29.96 14.44
N ILE A 263 13.30 -30.75 15.00
CA ILE A 263 13.09 -32.17 15.25
C ILE A 263 11.88 -32.41 16.15
N SER A 264 11.77 -31.69 17.26
CA SER A 264 10.62 -31.78 18.17
C SER A 264 9.30 -31.44 17.49
N GLN A 265 9.28 -30.43 16.63
CA GLN A 265 8.09 -30.02 15.87
C GLN A 265 7.68 -31.04 14.79
N ILE A 266 8.64 -31.74 14.18
CA ILE A 266 8.36 -32.86 13.27
C ILE A 266 7.75 -34.02 14.05
N GLN A 267 8.34 -34.39 15.19
CA GLN A 267 7.85 -35.48 16.04
C GLN A 267 6.44 -35.22 16.59
N ASN A 268 6.12 -33.96 16.88
CA ASN A 268 4.80 -33.55 17.37
C ASN A 268 3.78 -33.34 16.25
N GLY A 269 4.15 -33.52 14.97
CA GLY A 269 3.28 -33.32 13.84
C GLY A 269 2.95 -31.85 13.53
N THR A 270 3.64 -30.90 14.15
CA THR A 270 3.44 -29.46 13.93
C THR A 270 4.12 -28.97 12.64
N LEU A 271 5.21 -29.64 12.23
CA LEU A 271 5.91 -29.41 10.97
C LEU A 271 5.88 -30.67 10.11
N ASP A 272 5.57 -30.50 8.81
CA ASP A 272 5.62 -31.59 7.85
C ASP A 272 7.07 -31.90 7.44
N LYS A 273 7.50 -33.10 7.73
CA LYS A 273 8.84 -33.63 7.43
C LYS A 273 9.19 -33.55 5.94
N GLY A 274 8.22 -33.84 5.08
CA GLY A 274 8.41 -33.77 3.62
C GLY A 274 8.73 -32.37 3.13
N THR A 275 8.05 -31.37 3.69
CA THR A 275 8.27 -29.93 3.37
C THR A 275 9.68 -29.48 3.78
N ILE A 276 10.16 -29.92 4.96
CA ILE A 276 11.51 -29.57 5.41
C ILE A 276 12.58 -30.21 4.52
N LEU A 277 12.46 -31.52 4.24
CA LEU A 277 13.43 -32.27 3.45
C LEU A 277 13.48 -31.86 1.98
N SER A 278 12.39 -31.26 1.44
CA SER A 278 12.34 -30.73 0.07
C SER A 278 12.94 -29.33 -0.06
N GLY A 279 13.36 -28.68 1.04
CA GLY A 279 13.87 -27.30 1.05
C GLY A 279 12.79 -26.21 0.90
N GLN A 280 11.51 -26.58 0.93
CA GLN A 280 10.39 -25.62 0.81
C GLN A 280 10.07 -24.91 2.13
N GLY A 281 10.61 -25.37 3.25
CA GLY A 281 10.38 -24.81 4.60
C GLY A 281 11.30 -23.64 4.98
N GLY A 282 12.19 -23.15 4.10
CA GLY A 282 13.14 -22.08 4.44
C GLY A 282 14.32 -22.54 5.31
N TYR A 283 14.56 -23.83 5.42
CA TYR A 283 15.69 -24.40 6.14
C TYR A 283 16.76 -24.91 5.16
N THR A 284 18.02 -24.61 5.47
CA THR A 284 19.20 -25.18 4.79
C THR A 284 19.96 -26.08 5.75
N PHE A 285 20.50 -27.18 5.25
CA PHE A 285 21.21 -28.17 6.06
C PHE A 285 22.09 -29.08 5.17
N ASN A 286 23.15 -29.61 5.76
CA ASN A 286 24.06 -30.57 5.13
C ASN A 286 23.47 -32.00 5.18
N GLU A 287 24.18 -32.95 4.57
CA GLU A 287 23.74 -34.35 4.53
C GLU A 287 23.69 -35.01 5.92
N THR A 288 24.58 -34.61 6.83
CA THR A 288 24.61 -35.14 8.21
C THR A 288 23.36 -34.72 9.01
N THR A 289 22.98 -33.45 8.90
CA THR A 289 21.75 -32.89 9.50
C THR A 289 20.50 -33.46 8.85
N ARG A 290 20.55 -33.70 7.54
CA ARG A 290 19.46 -34.37 6.80
C ARG A 290 19.17 -35.76 7.34
N GLN A 291 20.20 -36.56 7.63
CA GLN A 291 20.02 -37.86 8.21
C GLN A 291 19.35 -37.81 9.58
N LYS A 292 19.69 -36.82 10.42
CA LYS A 292 19.02 -36.61 11.72
C LYS A 292 17.53 -36.26 11.53
N LEU A 293 17.18 -35.44 10.56
CA LEU A 293 15.81 -35.09 10.24
C LEU A 293 14.99 -36.24 9.65
N VAL A 294 15.65 -37.15 8.92
CA VAL A 294 14.98 -38.34 8.35
C VAL A 294 14.61 -39.33 9.43
N VAL A 295 15.42 -39.45 10.51
CA VAL A 295 15.19 -40.36 11.62
C VAL A 295 14.20 -39.78 12.64
N ALA A 296 14.04 -38.44 12.69
CA ALA A 296 13.07 -37.78 13.55
C ALA A 296 11.63 -38.00 13.05
#